data_0a4fc0a3a0286ab404c42c188142dc38
#
_entry.id   0a4fc0a3a0286ab404c42c188142dc38
#
_cell.length_a   1.000
_cell.length_b   1.000
_cell.length_c   1.000
_cell.angle_alpha   90.00
_cell.angle_beta   90.00
_cell.angle_gamma   90.00
#
_symmetry.space_group_name_H-M   'P 1'
#
loop_
_entity.id
_entity.type
_entity.pdbx_description
1 polymer ?
#
loop_
_entity_poly.entity_id
_entity_poly.type
_entity_poly.pdbx_seq_one_letter_code
_entity_poly.pdbx_strand_id
1 'polypeptide(L)'
;FLSDNCFYDYELISTLGLEEKDVAKFQDLEGIAKARGSYSSDALFLISKDKDAADGYDEDVGERVAKFHALIDDMNTPALSYGRLPEKPNECVGDARYFLESDIGKKITISKNNDKDTKDLFAYDTYEIVGLCESPLYLNFERGSTSLGNGSVATYLYVPADGWDSEVYTEIYVTLENQGVIY
;
A
#
# COMPACT_ATOMS: atom_id res chain seq x y z
N PHE A 1 -16.50 -5.22 -9.43
CA PHE A 1 -15.23 -4.60 -8.98
C PHE A 1 -14.73 -5.20 -7.66
N LEU A 2 -15.51 -5.12 -6.55
CA LEU A 2 -15.06 -5.65 -5.25
C LEU A 2 -14.88 -7.17 -5.27
N SER A 3 -15.82 -7.93 -5.84
CA SER A 3 -15.72 -9.38 -5.99
C SER A 3 -14.54 -9.81 -6.86
N ASP A 4 -14.28 -9.06 -7.93
CA ASP A 4 -13.21 -9.37 -8.89
C ASP A 4 -11.81 -9.08 -8.29
N ASN A 5 -11.75 -8.18 -7.30
CA ASN A 5 -10.51 -7.81 -6.60
C ASN A 5 -10.36 -8.49 -5.24
N CYS A 6 -11.15 -9.52 -4.95
CA CYS A 6 -11.07 -10.32 -3.72
C CYS A 6 -11.05 -9.45 -2.46
N PHE A 7 -12.02 -8.52 -2.34
CA PHE A 7 -12.10 -7.60 -1.22
C PHE A 7 -12.32 -8.36 0.10
N TYR A 8 -11.68 -7.91 1.16
CA TYR A 8 -11.78 -8.52 2.47
C TYR A 8 -13.15 -8.31 3.13
N ASP A 9 -13.52 -9.22 4.05
CA ASP A 9 -14.70 -9.08 4.92
C ASP A 9 -14.37 -8.43 6.25
N TYR A 10 -13.20 -8.79 6.81
CA TYR A 10 -12.71 -8.26 8.08
C TYR A 10 -11.24 -7.86 7.99
N GLU A 11 -10.92 -6.76 8.64
CA GLU A 11 -9.57 -6.27 8.87
C GLU A 11 -9.29 -6.24 10.36
N LEU A 12 -8.18 -6.83 10.77
CA LEU A 12 -7.67 -6.79 12.13
C LEU A 12 -6.40 -5.96 12.14
N ILE A 13 -6.37 -4.93 12.96
CA ILE A 13 -5.23 -4.01 13.10
C ILE A 13 -4.62 -4.21 14.48
N SER A 14 -3.29 -4.21 14.56
CA SER A 14 -2.56 -4.26 15.83
C SER A 14 -1.44 -3.22 15.86
N THR A 15 -1.42 -2.42 16.90
CA THR A 15 -0.31 -1.48 17.17
C THR A 15 0.93 -2.16 17.73
N LEU A 16 0.81 -3.41 18.17
CA LEU A 16 1.91 -4.23 18.69
C LEU A 16 2.50 -5.16 17.62
N GLY A 17 1.92 -5.15 16.41
CA GLY A 17 2.23 -6.09 15.35
C GLY A 17 1.50 -7.42 15.47
N LEU A 18 1.45 -8.16 14.38
CA LEU A 18 0.84 -9.48 14.24
C LEU A 18 1.89 -10.39 13.60
N GLU A 19 1.99 -11.62 14.09
CA GLU A 19 2.97 -12.59 13.59
C GLU A 19 2.32 -13.60 12.65
N GLU A 20 3.12 -14.32 11.89
CA GLU A 20 2.64 -15.40 11.01
C GLU A 20 1.79 -16.44 11.75
N LYS A 21 2.14 -16.72 13.02
CA LYS A 21 1.31 -17.62 13.88
C LYS A 21 -0.10 -17.08 14.12
N ASP A 22 -0.30 -15.76 14.08
CA ASP A 22 -1.61 -15.15 14.26
C ASP A 22 -2.42 -15.26 12.97
N VAL A 23 -1.79 -15.05 11.80
CA VAL A 23 -2.40 -15.32 10.50
C VAL A 23 -2.86 -16.78 10.41
N ALA A 24 -2.00 -17.73 10.81
CA ALA A 24 -2.32 -19.14 10.80
C ALA A 24 -3.51 -19.48 11.72
N LYS A 25 -3.59 -18.88 12.91
CA LYS A 25 -4.75 -19.07 13.81
C LYS A 25 -6.06 -18.59 13.17
N PHE A 26 -6.06 -17.45 12.47
CA PHE A 26 -7.25 -16.99 11.78
C PHE A 26 -7.60 -17.90 10.59
N GLN A 27 -6.60 -18.35 9.83
CA GLN A 27 -6.83 -19.26 8.72
C GLN A 27 -7.46 -20.60 9.15
N ASP A 28 -7.14 -21.08 10.37
CA ASP A 28 -7.63 -22.34 10.92
C ASP A 28 -9.04 -22.24 11.55
N LEU A 29 -9.62 -21.04 11.66
CA LEU A 29 -10.97 -20.86 12.20
C LEU A 29 -12.03 -21.34 11.20
N GLU A 30 -13.06 -22.02 11.71
CA GLU A 30 -14.21 -22.43 10.93
C GLU A 30 -14.92 -21.21 10.29
N GLY A 31 -15.23 -21.30 9.02
CA GLY A 31 -15.88 -20.23 8.26
C GLY A 31 -14.93 -19.19 7.65
N ILE A 32 -13.63 -19.31 7.87
CA ILE A 32 -12.63 -18.44 7.23
C ILE A 32 -12.16 -19.09 5.92
N ALA A 33 -12.37 -18.38 4.81
CA ALA A 33 -11.85 -18.81 3.52
C ALA A 33 -10.36 -18.51 3.36
N LYS A 34 -9.97 -17.29 3.72
CA LYS A 34 -8.56 -16.83 3.65
C LYS A 34 -8.24 -15.86 4.78
N ALA A 35 -7.01 -15.95 5.28
CA ALA A 35 -6.38 -14.93 6.12
C ALA A 35 -5.02 -14.56 5.54
N ARG A 36 -4.70 -13.26 5.48
CA ARG A 36 -3.43 -12.75 4.94
C ARG A 36 -2.89 -11.65 5.83
N GLY A 37 -1.65 -11.80 6.26
CA GLY A 37 -0.89 -10.73 6.88
C GLY A 37 -0.52 -9.65 5.85
N SER A 38 -0.53 -8.41 6.28
CA SER A 38 -0.23 -7.26 5.44
C SER A 38 0.51 -6.17 6.21
N TYR A 39 1.16 -5.30 5.46
CA TYR A 39 1.79 -4.09 5.96
C TYR A 39 1.08 -2.86 5.43
N SER A 40 0.86 -1.88 6.28
CA SER A 40 0.48 -0.54 5.86
C SER A 40 1.11 0.52 6.76
N SER A 41 1.44 1.66 6.19
CA SER A 41 1.95 2.81 6.93
C SER A 41 1.67 4.10 6.20
N ASP A 42 1.35 5.15 6.96
CA ASP A 42 1.40 6.50 6.44
C ASP A 42 2.85 6.95 6.45
N ALA A 43 3.32 7.54 5.36
CA ALA A 43 4.65 8.11 5.30
C ALA A 43 4.69 9.38 4.43
N LEU A 44 5.55 10.30 4.83
CA LEU A 44 5.94 11.44 4.01
C LEU A 44 6.80 10.94 2.86
N PHE A 45 6.49 11.41 1.65
CA PHE A 45 7.24 11.05 0.44
C PHE A 45 7.51 12.27 -0.44
N LEU A 46 8.49 12.11 -1.31
CA LEU A 46 8.85 13.02 -2.38
C LEU A 46 8.80 12.28 -3.72
N ILE A 47 8.38 12.96 -4.77
CA ILE A 47 8.43 12.41 -6.13
C ILE A 47 9.57 13.07 -6.90
N SER A 48 10.32 12.29 -7.70
CA SER A 48 11.38 12.85 -8.56
C SER A 48 10.78 13.73 -9.65
N LYS A 49 11.53 14.77 -10.04
CA LYS A 49 11.11 15.67 -11.11
C LYS A 49 11.01 14.95 -12.45
N ASP A 50 12.00 14.15 -12.76
CA ASP A 50 12.13 13.40 -14.02
C ASP A 50 12.40 11.91 -13.72
N LYS A 51 12.21 11.06 -14.72
CA LYS A 51 12.48 9.62 -14.66
C LYS A 51 13.97 9.30 -14.47
N ASP A 52 14.81 10.13 -15.06
CA ASP A 52 16.28 9.97 -15.07
C ASP A 52 16.96 10.71 -13.91
N ALA A 53 16.21 11.42 -13.07
CA ALA A 53 16.79 12.14 -11.94
C ALA A 53 17.39 11.14 -10.95
N ALA A 54 18.72 11.13 -10.87
CA ALA A 54 19.44 10.36 -9.86
C ALA A 54 19.24 10.97 -8.48
N ASP A 55 19.20 12.32 -8.41
CA ASP A 55 18.96 13.11 -7.22
C ASP A 55 18.04 14.28 -7.55
N GLY A 56 17.19 14.62 -6.61
CA GLY A 56 16.25 15.73 -6.72
C GLY A 56 14.80 15.28 -6.76
N TYR A 57 13.95 16.12 -6.23
CA TYR A 57 12.52 15.94 -6.19
C TYR A 57 11.82 17.11 -6.88
N ASP A 58 10.56 16.90 -7.21
CA ASP A 58 9.71 17.93 -7.77
C ASP A 58 9.32 18.93 -6.68
N GLU A 59 9.96 20.11 -6.70
CA GLU A 59 9.71 21.17 -5.71
C GLU A 59 8.30 21.76 -5.82
N ASP A 60 7.66 21.69 -6.99
CA ASP A 60 6.30 22.18 -7.20
C ASP A 60 5.27 21.27 -6.53
N VAL A 61 5.55 19.96 -6.49
CA VAL A 61 4.74 18.99 -5.72
C VAL A 61 5.08 19.06 -4.24
N GLY A 62 6.35 19.12 -3.92
CA GLY A 62 6.87 19.11 -2.56
C GLY A 62 6.57 17.81 -1.81
N GLU A 63 6.76 17.83 -0.49
CA GLU A 63 6.51 16.68 0.39
C GLU A 63 5.02 16.48 0.63
N ARG A 64 4.56 15.22 0.53
CA ARG A 64 3.17 14.81 0.73
C ARG A 64 3.11 13.53 1.58
N VAL A 65 1.94 13.23 2.12
CA VAL A 65 1.68 11.97 2.82
C VAL A 65 1.00 10.99 1.88
N ALA A 66 1.53 9.78 1.81
CA ALA A 66 0.88 8.64 1.19
C ALA A 66 0.58 7.55 2.22
N LYS A 67 -0.50 6.80 2.00
CA LYS A 67 -0.73 5.49 2.61
C LYS A 67 -0.05 4.44 1.75
N PHE A 68 0.98 3.82 2.29
CA PHE A 68 1.63 2.67 1.67
C PHE A 68 0.95 1.39 2.11
N HIS A 69 0.69 0.49 1.18
CA HIS A 69 0.14 -0.84 1.41
C HIS A 69 1.04 -1.91 0.83
N ALA A 70 1.09 -3.07 1.47
CA ALA A 70 1.68 -4.24 0.84
C ALA A 70 0.76 -4.75 -0.27
N LEU A 71 1.35 -5.13 -1.41
CA LEU A 71 0.64 -5.82 -2.47
C LEU A 71 0.43 -7.28 -2.06
N ILE A 72 -0.82 -7.73 -2.07
CA ILE A 72 -1.23 -9.10 -1.81
C ILE A 72 -1.79 -9.68 -3.10
N ASP A 73 -1.29 -10.86 -3.51
CA ASP A 73 -1.62 -11.44 -4.81
C ASP A 73 -3.08 -11.87 -4.95
N ASP A 74 -3.70 -12.31 -3.86
CA ASP A 74 -5.01 -12.96 -3.88
C ASP A 74 -6.06 -12.30 -2.97
N MET A 75 -5.79 -11.09 -2.50
CA MET A 75 -6.72 -10.31 -1.67
C MET A 75 -6.47 -8.80 -1.83
N ASN A 76 -7.54 -8.01 -1.88
CA ASN A 76 -7.49 -6.55 -2.07
C ASN A 76 -6.65 -6.12 -3.28
N THR A 77 -6.63 -6.96 -4.33
CA THR A 77 -5.79 -6.74 -5.50
C THR A 77 -6.19 -5.46 -6.22
N PRO A 78 -5.26 -4.51 -6.42
CA PRO A 78 -5.57 -3.29 -7.14
C PRO A 78 -5.80 -3.57 -8.64
N ALA A 79 -6.78 -2.88 -9.24
CA ALA A 79 -7.04 -2.95 -10.66
C ALA A 79 -6.10 -2.02 -11.42
N LEU A 80 -5.24 -2.59 -12.25
CA LEU A 80 -4.27 -1.82 -13.05
C LEU A 80 -4.98 -0.96 -14.10
N SER A 81 -4.66 0.34 -14.13
CA SER A 81 -5.16 1.30 -15.11
C SER A 81 -4.11 1.60 -16.20
N TYR A 82 -2.84 1.73 -15.80
CA TYR A 82 -1.72 2.03 -16.70
C TYR A 82 -0.46 1.30 -16.25
N GLY A 83 0.43 1.00 -17.19
CA GLY A 83 1.70 0.37 -16.91
C GLY A 83 1.58 -1.12 -16.56
N ARG A 84 2.26 -1.57 -15.54
CA ARG A 84 2.29 -2.96 -15.06
C ARG A 84 2.31 -3.04 -13.53
N LEU A 85 2.07 -4.22 -12.99
CA LEU A 85 2.31 -4.51 -11.58
C LEU A 85 3.81 -4.59 -11.28
N PRO A 86 4.24 -4.35 -10.02
CA PRO A 86 5.63 -4.50 -9.61
C PRO A 86 6.15 -5.91 -9.82
N GLU A 87 7.38 -6.02 -10.31
CA GLU A 87 8.13 -7.27 -10.46
C GLU A 87 9.38 -7.30 -9.58
N LYS A 88 9.78 -6.15 -9.04
CA LYS A 88 10.93 -5.98 -8.15
C LYS A 88 10.49 -5.35 -6.84
N PRO A 89 11.20 -5.64 -5.73
CA PRO A 89 10.82 -5.17 -4.42
C PRO A 89 10.90 -3.63 -4.26
N ASN A 90 11.68 -2.95 -5.08
CA ASN A 90 11.80 -1.49 -5.11
C ASN A 90 10.95 -0.81 -6.19
N GLU A 91 9.90 -1.48 -6.65
CA GLU A 91 8.89 -0.94 -7.55
C GLU A 91 7.58 -0.71 -6.81
N CYS A 92 6.73 0.19 -7.31
CA CYS A 92 5.40 0.44 -6.76
C CYS A 92 4.38 0.74 -7.85
N VAL A 93 3.10 0.58 -7.51
CA VAL A 93 1.98 1.12 -8.29
C VAL A 93 1.25 2.16 -7.45
N GLY A 94 0.87 3.26 -8.08
CA GLY A 94 0.25 4.40 -7.44
C GLY A 94 -1.22 4.59 -7.81
N ASP A 95 -1.88 5.46 -7.06
CA ASP A 95 -3.26 5.88 -7.27
C ASP A 95 -3.43 6.58 -8.63
N ALA A 96 -4.19 5.97 -9.55
CA ALA A 96 -4.47 6.51 -10.88
C ALA A 96 -5.25 7.85 -10.86
N ARG A 97 -5.79 8.26 -9.70
CA ARG A 97 -6.47 9.56 -9.55
C ARG A 97 -5.54 10.65 -9.07
N TYR A 98 -4.37 10.29 -8.56
CA TYR A 98 -3.38 11.23 -8.05
C TYR A 98 -2.20 11.40 -9.02
N PHE A 99 -1.66 10.28 -9.51
CA PHE A 99 -0.55 10.27 -10.44
C PHE A 99 -1.04 10.28 -11.89
N LEU A 100 -0.24 10.87 -12.77
CA LEU A 100 -0.45 10.87 -14.20
C LEU A 100 0.32 9.71 -14.87
N GLU A 101 -0.12 9.27 -16.03
CA GLU A 101 0.60 8.25 -16.81
C GLU A 101 2.06 8.66 -17.11
N SER A 102 2.32 9.96 -17.23
CA SER A 102 3.69 10.52 -17.39
C SER A 102 4.58 10.31 -16.15
N ASP A 103 4.00 10.03 -14.99
CA ASP A 103 4.76 9.77 -13.76
C ASP A 103 5.30 8.34 -13.68
N ILE A 104 4.82 7.44 -14.55
CA ILE A 104 5.40 6.09 -14.65
C ILE A 104 6.88 6.18 -15.05
N GLY A 105 7.74 5.58 -14.24
CA GLY A 105 9.21 5.66 -14.32
C GLY A 105 9.83 6.70 -13.39
N LYS A 106 9.04 7.59 -12.78
CA LYS A 106 9.51 8.47 -11.70
C LYS A 106 9.73 7.69 -10.42
N LYS A 107 10.52 8.27 -9.51
CA LYS A 107 10.89 7.67 -8.23
C LYS A 107 10.12 8.34 -7.09
N ILE A 108 9.59 7.51 -6.20
CA ILE A 108 9.04 7.88 -4.91
C ILE A 108 10.13 7.68 -3.87
N THR A 109 10.52 8.73 -3.16
CA THR A 109 11.51 8.66 -2.08
C THR A 109 10.82 8.83 -0.74
N ILE A 110 11.06 7.90 0.19
CA ILE A 110 10.63 8.02 1.58
C ILE A 110 11.35 9.20 2.22
N SER A 111 10.60 10.20 2.68
CA SER A 111 11.20 11.42 3.19
C SER A 111 12.03 11.19 4.45
N LYS A 112 13.14 11.91 4.56
CA LYS A 112 13.99 11.96 5.76
C LYS A 112 13.25 12.56 6.97
N ASN A 113 12.17 13.30 6.73
CA ASN A 113 11.36 13.92 7.78
C ASN A 113 10.40 12.93 8.48
N ASN A 114 10.27 11.70 7.97
CA ASN A 114 9.62 10.64 8.72
C ASN A 114 10.44 10.31 9.99
N ASP A 115 9.74 9.86 11.03
CA ASP A 115 10.41 9.32 12.20
C ASP A 115 11.19 8.03 11.84
N LYS A 116 12.01 7.58 12.80
CA LYS A 116 12.87 6.41 12.58
C LYS A 116 12.04 5.15 12.37
N ASP A 117 11.00 4.96 13.17
CA ASP A 117 10.19 3.75 13.16
C ASP A 117 9.45 3.61 11.83
N THR A 118 8.92 4.71 11.29
CA THR A 118 8.31 4.75 9.95
C THR A 118 9.33 4.40 8.86
N LYS A 119 10.54 5.00 8.91
CA LYS A 119 11.58 4.72 7.89
C LYS A 119 12.06 3.27 7.94
N ASP A 120 12.19 2.71 9.13
CA ASP A 120 12.65 1.33 9.33
C ASP A 120 11.65 0.28 8.80
N LEU A 121 10.38 0.66 8.52
CA LEU A 121 9.41 -0.23 7.88
C LEU A 121 9.68 -0.51 6.39
N PHE A 122 10.46 0.32 5.73
CA PHE A 122 10.71 0.24 4.30
C PHE A 122 12.08 -0.37 4.03
N ALA A 123 12.12 -1.40 3.17
CA ALA A 123 13.38 -2.04 2.76
C ALA A 123 14.23 -1.15 1.85
N TYR A 124 13.63 -0.13 1.22
CA TYR A 124 14.29 0.79 0.29
C TYR A 124 13.92 2.24 0.60
N ASP A 125 14.87 3.14 0.40
CA ASP A 125 14.61 4.59 0.49
C ASP A 125 13.80 5.10 -0.71
N THR A 126 13.83 4.37 -1.83
CA THR A 126 13.27 4.82 -3.10
C THR A 126 12.59 3.67 -3.84
N TYR A 127 11.40 3.94 -4.38
CA TYR A 127 10.60 3.03 -5.19
C TYR A 127 10.29 3.65 -6.55
N GLU A 128 10.35 2.87 -7.62
CA GLU A 128 9.99 3.32 -8.96
C GLU A 128 8.50 3.08 -9.24
N ILE A 129 7.79 4.11 -9.72
CA ILE A 129 6.41 3.95 -10.17
C ILE A 129 6.43 3.18 -11.49
N VAL A 130 5.89 1.95 -11.51
CA VAL A 130 5.83 1.11 -12.72
C VAL A 130 4.42 0.97 -13.29
N GLY A 131 3.42 1.44 -12.55
CA GLY A 131 2.04 1.45 -12.99
C GLY A 131 1.15 2.29 -12.08
N LEU A 132 -0.08 2.48 -12.56
CA LEU A 132 -1.13 3.19 -11.84
C LEU A 132 -2.36 2.29 -11.73
N CYS A 133 -3.05 2.36 -10.60
CA CYS A 133 -4.15 1.45 -10.29
C CYS A 133 -5.32 2.14 -9.57
N GLU A 134 -6.46 1.48 -9.60
CA GLU A 134 -7.59 1.74 -8.70
C GLU A 134 -7.61 0.67 -7.61
N SER A 135 -7.80 1.10 -6.36
CA SER A 135 -7.78 0.20 -5.22
C SER A 135 -9.19 -0.09 -4.70
N PRO A 136 -9.51 -1.37 -4.38
CA PRO A 136 -10.76 -1.70 -3.70
C PRO A 136 -10.86 -1.12 -2.29
N LEU A 137 -9.72 -0.76 -1.65
CA LEU A 137 -9.69 -0.14 -0.32
C LEU A 137 -10.18 1.31 -0.34
N TYR A 138 -10.24 1.97 -1.52
CA TYR A 138 -10.55 3.39 -1.67
C TYR A 138 -11.69 3.60 -2.67
N LEU A 139 -12.92 3.36 -2.23
CA LEU A 139 -14.12 3.59 -3.04
C LEU A 139 -14.50 5.08 -3.14
N ASN A 140 -14.01 5.89 -2.20
CA ASN A 140 -14.25 7.33 -2.12
C ASN A 140 -13.05 8.14 -2.64
N PHE A 141 -13.27 9.45 -2.85
CA PHE A 141 -12.19 10.38 -3.21
C PHE A 141 -11.24 10.68 -2.05
N GLU A 142 -11.73 10.61 -0.82
CA GLU A 142 -10.93 10.84 0.38
C GLU A 142 -10.01 9.65 0.65
N ARG A 143 -8.73 9.94 0.91
CA ARG A 143 -7.70 8.93 1.22
C ARG A 143 -7.48 8.74 2.71
N GLY A 144 -8.18 9.50 3.53
CA GLY A 144 -8.14 9.44 4.97
C GLY A 144 -7.39 10.59 5.63
N SER A 145 -7.40 10.56 6.97
CA SER A 145 -6.65 11.50 7.81
C SER A 145 -5.43 10.81 8.41
N THR A 146 -4.43 11.60 8.76
CA THR A 146 -3.17 11.14 9.32
C THR A 146 -2.70 12.14 10.38
N SER A 147 -1.76 11.72 11.23
CA SER A 147 -1.05 12.63 12.15
C SER A 147 0.16 13.33 11.49
N LEU A 148 0.49 12.96 10.24
CA LEU A 148 1.65 13.48 9.51
C LEU A 148 1.28 14.70 8.66
N GLY A 149 2.29 15.52 8.35
CA GLY A 149 2.19 16.63 7.42
C GLY A 149 1.05 17.60 7.77
N ASN A 150 0.14 17.83 6.84
CA ASN A 150 -1.02 18.69 7.00
C ASN A 150 -2.27 18.00 7.57
N GLY A 151 -2.13 16.75 8.03
CA GLY A 151 -3.23 15.95 8.58
C GLY A 151 -4.09 15.20 7.56
N SER A 152 -3.71 15.21 6.28
CA SER A 152 -4.43 14.55 5.21
C SER A 152 -3.53 13.60 4.41
N VAL A 153 -4.03 12.41 4.11
CA VAL A 153 -3.40 11.48 3.17
C VAL A 153 -3.72 11.94 1.75
N ALA A 154 -2.70 12.24 0.96
CA ALA A 154 -2.86 12.74 -0.40
C ALA A 154 -3.15 11.62 -1.41
N THR A 155 -2.54 10.46 -1.22
CA THR A 155 -2.58 9.34 -2.17
C THR A 155 -2.28 8.02 -1.48
N TYR A 156 -2.38 6.91 -2.24
CA TYR A 156 -1.89 5.60 -1.81
C TYR A 156 -0.90 5.02 -2.82
N LEU A 157 -0.07 4.12 -2.32
CA LEU A 157 0.93 3.37 -3.07
C LEU A 157 0.92 1.91 -2.62
N TYR A 158 1.03 0.98 -3.56
CA TYR A 158 1.25 -0.44 -3.27
C TYR A 158 2.69 -0.82 -3.56
N VAL A 159 3.31 -1.48 -2.61
CA VAL A 159 4.69 -1.97 -2.66
C VAL A 159 4.65 -3.48 -2.47
N PRO A 160 5.44 -4.29 -3.20
CA PRO A 160 5.55 -5.72 -2.94
C PRO A 160 5.92 -6.02 -1.48
N ALA A 161 5.55 -7.20 -0.98
CA ALA A 161 5.88 -7.61 0.39
C ALA A 161 7.39 -7.52 0.67
N ASP A 162 8.23 -7.90 -0.29
CA ASP A 162 9.70 -7.81 -0.20
C ASP A 162 10.24 -6.37 -0.21
N GLY A 163 9.39 -5.38 -0.47
CA GLY A 163 9.71 -3.96 -0.36
C GLY A 163 9.56 -3.41 1.06
N TRP A 164 9.10 -4.24 2.00
CA TRP A 164 8.97 -3.91 3.41
C TRP A 164 10.06 -4.59 4.24
N ASP A 165 10.49 -3.91 5.31
CA ASP A 165 11.46 -4.41 6.29
C ASP A 165 10.82 -4.45 7.68
N SER A 166 9.91 -5.37 7.90
CA SER A 166 9.24 -5.57 9.18
C SER A 166 9.05 -7.05 9.47
N GLU A 167 9.39 -7.46 10.68
CA GLU A 167 9.21 -8.83 11.16
C GLU A 167 7.74 -9.15 11.55
N VAL A 168 6.91 -8.12 11.69
CA VAL A 168 5.52 -8.25 12.10
C VAL A 168 4.59 -7.50 11.14
N TYR A 169 3.42 -8.08 10.88
CA TYR A 169 2.36 -7.44 10.11
C TYR A 169 1.70 -6.32 10.91
N THR A 170 1.24 -5.29 10.24
CA THR A 170 0.43 -4.23 10.83
C THR A 170 -1.04 -4.60 10.87
N GLU A 171 -1.47 -5.49 9.97
CA GLU A 171 -2.86 -5.87 9.79
C GLU A 171 -2.99 -7.31 9.28
N ILE A 172 -4.16 -7.92 9.51
CA ILE A 172 -4.57 -9.18 8.89
C ILE A 172 -5.90 -8.94 8.20
N TYR A 173 -5.97 -9.26 6.91
CA TYR A 173 -7.21 -9.29 6.15
C TYR A 173 -7.78 -10.70 6.13
N VAL A 174 -9.11 -10.81 6.26
CA VAL A 174 -9.83 -12.08 6.32
C VAL A 174 -11.01 -12.06 5.36
N THR A 175 -11.19 -13.16 4.62
CA THR A 175 -12.40 -13.43 3.85
C THR A 175 -13.13 -14.65 4.42
N LEU A 176 -14.47 -14.61 4.38
CA LEU A 176 -15.31 -15.69 4.85
C LEU A 176 -15.62 -16.70 3.75
N GLU A 177 -15.87 -17.94 4.16
CA GLU A 177 -16.55 -18.93 3.33
C GLU A 177 -18.00 -18.48 3.08
N ASN A 178 -18.55 -18.76 1.88
CA ASN A 178 -19.93 -18.45 1.55
C ASN A 178 -20.29 -16.95 1.44
N GLN A 179 -19.42 -16.13 0.88
CA GLN A 179 -19.74 -14.78 0.43
C GLN A 179 -20.84 -14.82 -0.65
N GLY A 180 -22.09 -14.99 -0.28
CA GLY A 180 -23.15 -15.09 -1.30
C GLY A 180 -24.56 -15.00 -0.77
N VAL A 181 -24.74 -14.89 0.53
CA VAL A 181 -26.06 -14.81 1.14
C VAL A 181 -26.15 -13.55 2.00
N ILE A 182 -26.26 -12.41 1.34
CA ILE A 182 -26.89 -11.25 2.00
C ILE A 182 -28.38 -11.48 1.88
N TYR A 183 -29.03 -11.82 2.99
CA TYR A 183 -30.47 -11.83 3.14
C TYR A 183 -31.00 -10.41 3.28
#